data_a6979bd840ff993f52a2eded349cff85
#
_entry.id   a6979bd840ff993f52a2eded349cff85
#
_cell.length_a   1.000
_cell.length_b   1.000
_cell.length_c   1.000
_cell.angle_alpha   90.00
_cell.angle_beta   90.00
_cell.angle_gamma   90.00
#
_symmetry.space_group_name_H-M   'P 1'
#
loop_
_entity.id
_entity.type
_entity.pdbx_description
1 polymer ?
#
loop_
_entity_poly.entity_id
_entity_poly.type
_entity_poly.pdbx_seq_one_letter_code
_entity_poly.pdbx_strand_id
1 'polypeptide(L)'
;MKKKHELCSPNTCTLMKRLFGSILLVGLLFVAPACKRDKAPAPVVQQVPEPPKPVYEYGFNLLEYNIIKDTLKQGDTFGAILNNHGVPTERVAKIADLSKELIRPRNFKAGQAYALIFDKKQPDSLAYFVYQPDLLHFIEIKTKDSLAIRQIDRKVTLVEREGGGYIKNNLLDDMTKSGLSFAAAYKLSQIFEYTIDFFNLQEDDKFKIIYDERYVDDTINAGLVQVKAAFFEHKGKPFYAFHFQADTTKSGGYYDENGNMMKRMFLKSPLDIFRITSHYGMRYHPILHQMKGHFGTDYAAPAGTPIRATASGTVTQAGYGSGNGNYVKIRHDKTYETQYLHMSKIIARKGQHVAQGEVIGLVGSTGLATGPHVCYRFWKNGVQVDPLKEKLPEATPIDERLKSRYMETIASLKKQLDAVPYTNQTEQTEVVNDTLKTQ
;
A
#
# COMPACT_ATOMS: atom_id res chain seq x y z
N MET A 1 58.57 -35.13 12.55
CA MET A 1 58.28 -35.99 13.73
C MET A 1 56.76 -36.25 13.70
N LYS A 2 56.37 -37.44 13.22
CA LYS A 2 55.87 -38.60 14.03
C LYS A 2 54.54 -38.20 14.71
N LYS A 3 53.37 -38.81 14.61
CA LYS A 3 52.87 -40.10 14.04
C LYS A 3 51.33 -39.96 14.18
N LYS A 4 50.46 -40.33 13.23
CA LYS A 4 49.83 -41.65 13.05
C LYS A 4 49.04 -42.10 14.27
N HIS A 5 47.76 -42.48 14.23
CA HIS A 5 47.09 -43.58 13.55
C HIS A 5 45.58 -43.39 13.65
N GLU A 6 44.81 -43.58 12.62
CA GLU A 6 44.22 -44.80 12.04
C GLU A 6 43.08 -45.40 12.91
N LEU A 7 41.89 -45.35 12.29
CA LEU A 7 41.17 -46.50 11.67
C LEU A 7 40.33 -47.33 12.64
N CYS A 8 39.08 -47.50 12.44
CA CYS A 8 38.51 -48.57 11.66
C CYS A 8 36.95 -48.58 11.65
N SER A 9 36.40 -48.62 10.49
CA SER A 9 35.14 -49.28 10.09
C SER A 9 35.53 -50.76 9.81
N PRO A 10 34.70 -51.71 9.49
CA PRO A 10 33.29 -51.73 9.06
C PRO A 10 32.54 -53.08 9.34
N ASN A 11 31.33 -53.10 8.83
CA ASN A 11 30.75 -54.21 8.04
C ASN A 11 30.24 -55.50 8.63
N THR A 12 29.06 -55.76 8.20
CA THR A 12 28.52 -56.90 7.40
C THR A 12 28.14 -58.20 8.13
N CYS A 13 26.99 -58.58 7.84
CA CYS A 13 26.58 -59.59 6.91
C CYS A 13 26.03 -60.90 7.47
N THR A 14 24.98 -61.32 6.95
CA THR A 14 24.60 -62.60 6.30
C THR A 14 23.81 -63.61 7.16
N LEU A 15 22.60 -63.75 6.77
CA LEU A 15 22.00 -64.91 6.04
C LEU A 15 22.57 -66.27 6.43
N MET A 16 21.75 -67.14 7.00
CA MET A 16 21.77 -68.55 6.60
C MET A 16 20.45 -69.29 6.85
N LYS A 17 20.08 -69.99 5.87
CA LYS A 17 18.98 -70.91 5.67
C LYS A 17 19.22 -72.27 6.31
N ARG A 18 18.12 -73.05 6.34
CA ARG A 18 17.96 -74.55 6.29
C ARG A 18 17.92 -75.21 7.66
N LEU A 19 17.28 -76.28 7.95
CA LEU A 19 16.41 -77.23 7.20
C LEU A 19 15.94 -78.36 8.18
N PHE A 20 14.79 -78.89 7.93
CA PHE A 20 14.35 -80.27 8.26
C PHE A 20 14.11 -80.74 9.70
N GLY A 21 12.95 -81.40 9.83
CA GLY A 21 12.64 -82.38 10.88
C GLY A 21 11.13 -82.70 10.97
N SER A 22 10.65 -83.52 10.06
CA SER A 22 9.34 -84.20 10.17
C SER A 22 9.34 -85.20 11.30
N ILE A 23 8.36 -85.17 12.22
CA ILE A 23 7.89 -86.29 12.97
C ILE A 23 6.37 -86.27 13.03
N LEU A 24 5.80 -87.31 12.46
CA LEU A 24 4.41 -87.74 12.43
C LEU A 24 4.07 -88.36 13.80
N LEU A 25 3.03 -87.90 14.49
CA LEU A 25 2.38 -88.70 15.54
C LEU A 25 0.86 -88.43 15.50
N VAL A 26 0.17 -89.62 15.19
CA VAL A 26 -1.27 -89.78 15.17
C VAL A 26 -1.76 -89.81 16.66
N GLY A 27 -2.81 -89.09 16.97
CA GLY A 27 -3.42 -89.12 18.29
C GLY A 27 -4.81 -88.43 18.34
N LEU A 28 -5.80 -89.29 18.19
CA LEU A 28 -7.20 -89.22 18.65
C LEU A 28 -7.92 -87.88 18.80
N LEU A 29 -8.98 -87.75 17.99
CA LEU A 29 -10.06 -86.83 18.14
C LEU A 29 -10.80 -86.97 19.49
N PHE A 30 -10.86 -85.91 20.27
CA PHE A 30 -11.92 -85.66 21.21
C PHE A 30 -12.64 -84.38 20.77
N VAL A 31 -13.86 -84.53 20.26
CA VAL A 31 -14.78 -83.46 19.92
C VAL A 31 -15.47 -83.06 21.21
N ALA A 32 -15.08 -81.92 21.79
CA ALA A 32 -15.86 -81.22 22.82
C ALA A 32 -16.68 -80.12 22.17
N PRO A 33 -17.99 -79.98 22.40
CA PRO A 33 -18.78 -78.86 21.86
C PRO A 33 -18.38 -77.56 22.56
N ALA A 34 -17.72 -76.68 21.83
CA ALA A 34 -17.45 -75.34 22.26
C ALA A 34 -18.76 -74.52 22.28
N CYS A 35 -19.37 -74.29 23.45
CA CYS A 35 -20.36 -73.25 23.60
C CYS A 35 -19.77 -71.90 23.21
N LYS A 36 -20.24 -71.33 22.10
CA LYS A 36 -20.02 -69.94 21.74
C LYS A 36 -20.72 -69.10 22.81
N ARG A 37 -19.95 -68.55 23.75
CA ARG A 37 -20.41 -67.38 24.56
C ARG A 37 -20.47 -66.20 23.61
N ASP A 38 -21.68 -65.77 23.25
CA ASP A 38 -21.91 -64.48 22.63
C ASP A 38 -21.42 -63.42 23.58
N LYS A 39 -20.35 -62.72 23.18
CA LYS A 39 -19.90 -61.52 23.87
C LYS A 39 -21.00 -60.48 23.72
N ALA A 40 -21.59 -60.08 24.85
CA ALA A 40 -22.49 -58.94 24.87
C ALA A 40 -21.85 -57.75 24.15
N PRO A 41 -22.60 -57.02 23.28
CA PRO A 41 -22.07 -55.84 22.63
C PRO A 41 -21.54 -54.85 23.66
N ALA A 42 -20.34 -54.34 23.47
CA ALA A 42 -19.76 -53.30 24.33
C ALA A 42 -20.74 -52.11 24.38
N PRO A 43 -20.93 -51.47 25.52
CA PRO A 43 -21.80 -50.31 25.58
C PRO A 43 -21.34 -49.25 24.60
N VAL A 44 -22.23 -48.85 23.68
CA VAL A 44 -22.02 -47.76 22.76
C VAL A 44 -21.88 -46.52 23.65
N VAL A 45 -20.67 -46.05 23.87
CA VAL A 45 -20.39 -44.73 24.47
C VAL A 45 -20.96 -43.73 23.51
N GLN A 46 -22.12 -43.18 23.81
CA GLN A 46 -22.67 -42.03 23.10
C GLN A 46 -21.62 -40.90 23.28
N GLN A 47 -20.92 -40.58 22.24
CA GLN A 47 -20.07 -39.40 22.20
C GLN A 47 -21.00 -38.19 22.43
N VAL A 48 -20.93 -37.61 23.60
CA VAL A 48 -21.55 -36.31 23.87
C VAL A 48 -20.94 -35.34 22.88
N PRO A 49 -21.72 -34.68 22.00
CA PRO A 49 -21.16 -33.77 21.02
C PRO A 49 -20.36 -32.69 21.78
N GLU A 50 -19.12 -32.47 21.36
CA GLU A 50 -18.32 -31.38 21.92
C GLU A 50 -19.11 -30.07 21.81
N PRO A 51 -19.13 -29.24 22.85
CA PRO A 51 -19.81 -27.96 22.78
C PRO A 51 -19.23 -27.12 21.65
N PRO A 52 -20.05 -26.41 20.87
CA PRO A 52 -19.57 -25.61 19.74
C PRO A 52 -18.52 -24.61 20.23
N LYS A 53 -17.40 -24.54 19.51
CA LYS A 53 -16.32 -23.57 19.83
C LYS A 53 -16.91 -22.17 19.72
N PRO A 54 -16.61 -21.28 20.69
CA PRO A 54 -17.13 -19.92 20.66
C PRO A 54 -16.52 -19.16 19.46
N VAL A 55 -17.39 -18.52 18.68
CA VAL A 55 -17.02 -17.61 17.61
C VAL A 55 -17.18 -16.19 18.11
N TYR A 56 -16.17 -15.35 17.88
CA TYR A 56 -16.17 -13.95 18.34
C TYR A 56 -16.25 -12.99 17.15
N GLU A 57 -17.05 -11.94 17.31
CA GLU A 57 -17.10 -10.82 16.37
C GLU A 57 -17.15 -9.50 17.16
N TYR A 58 -16.34 -8.51 16.80
CA TYR A 58 -16.11 -7.29 17.59
C TYR A 58 -15.73 -7.56 19.07
N GLY A 59 -15.18 -8.75 19.37
CA GLY A 59 -14.90 -9.19 20.73
C GLY A 59 -16.08 -9.81 21.48
N PHE A 60 -17.25 -9.88 20.88
CA PHE A 60 -18.46 -10.48 21.47
C PHE A 60 -18.64 -11.93 21.04
N ASN A 61 -18.92 -12.81 22.00
CA ASN A 61 -19.20 -14.21 21.75
C ASN A 61 -20.58 -14.38 21.10
N LEU A 62 -20.66 -14.93 19.89
CA LEU A 62 -21.91 -15.13 19.15
C LEU A 62 -22.85 -16.15 19.81
N LEU A 63 -22.39 -16.94 20.80
CA LEU A 63 -23.29 -17.78 21.62
C LEU A 63 -24.12 -16.96 22.61
N GLU A 64 -23.59 -15.78 23.03
CA GLU A 64 -24.22 -14.93 24.06
C GLU A 64 -24.90 -13.68 23.49
N TYR A 65 -24.39 -13.19 22.35
CA TYR A 65 -24.83 -11.95 21.70
C TYR A 65 -25.40 -12.18 20.32
N ASN A 66 -26.41 -11.39 19.95
CA ASN A 66 -26.86 -11.20 18.58
C ASN A 66 -26.24 -9.91 18.04
N ILE A 67 -25.66 -9.97 16.83
CA ILE A 67 -25.02 -8.84 16.17
C ILE A 67 -25.77 -8.52 14.87
N ILE A 68 -26.31 -7.30 14.78
CA ILE A 68 -26.95 -6.79 13.57
C ILE A 68 -26.01 -5.75 12.96
N LYS A 69 -25.53 -6.03 11.75
CA LYS A 69 -24.64 -5.12 11.00
C LYS A 69 -25.44 -4.32 9.98
N ASP A 70 -25.13 -3.03 9.86
CA ASP A 70 -25.69 -2.15 8.84
C ASP A 70 -24.66 -1.08 8.44
N THR A 71 -25.02 -0.26 7.49
CA THR A 71 -24.22 0.88 7.00
C THR A 71 -25.01 2.17 7.14
N LEU A 72 -24.31 3.24 7.49
CA LEU A 72 -24.90 4.58 7.58
C LEU A 72 -25.45 5.01 6.23
N LYS A 73 -26.67 5.50 6.22
CA LYS A 73 -27.35 6.08 5.06
C LYS A 73 -27.25 7.60 5.10
N GLN A 74 -27.52 8.22 3.97
CA GLN A 74 -27.56 9.69 3.92
C GLN A 74 -28.68 10.23 4.82
N GLY A 75 -28.33 11.11 5.75
CA GLY A 75 -29.25 11.68 6.74
C GLY A 75 -29.27 10.95 8.07
N ASP A 76 -28.62 9.79 8.19
CA ASP A 76 -28.50 9.13 9.48
C ASP A 76 -27.70 9.97 10.47
N THR A 77 -28.18 9.99 11.68
CA THR A 77 -27.48 10.58 12.82
C THR A 77 -27.28 9.53 13.90
N PHE A 78 -26.18 9.66 14.60
CA PHE A 78 -25.84 8.81 15.73
C PHE A 78 -26.99 8.71 16.76
N GLY A 79 -27.58 9.87 17.10
CA GLY A 79 -28.68 9.92 18.06
C GLY A 79 -29.95 9.22 17.57
N ALA A 80 -30.30 9.39 16.28
CA ALA A 80 -31.48 8.75 15.71
C ALA A 80 -31.37 7.22 15.72
N ILE A 81 -30.19 6.69 15.35
CA ILE A 81 -29.96 5.24 15.37
C ILE A 81 -30.11 4.68 16.77
N LEU A 82 -29.51 5.30 17.78
CA LEU A 82 -29.61 4.84 19.16
C LEU A 82 -31.06 4.93 19.70
N ASN A 83 -31.76 6.05 19.43
CA ASN A 83 -33.16 6.22 19.87
C ASN A 83 -34.09 5.20 19.22
N ASN A 84 -33.92 4.90 17.93
CA ASN A 84 -34.71 3.89 17.20
C ASN A 84 -34.55 2.47 17.78
N HIS A 85 -33.43 2.24 18.52
CA HIS A 85 -33.17 0.96 19.18
C HIS A 85 -33.33 1.01 20.71
N GLY A 86 -34.20 1.92 21.19
CA GLY A 86 -34.66 1.96 22.58
C GLY A 86 -33.70 2.61 23.59
N VAL A 87 -32.65 3.30 23.14
CA VAL A 87 -31.78 4.06 24.04
C VAL A 87 -32.45 5.40 24.37
N PRO A 88 -32.74 5.72 25.66
CA PRO A 88 -33.39 6.98 26.03
C PRO A 88 -32.62 8.22 25.59
N THR A 89 -33.34 9.27 25.19
CA THR A 89 -32.73 10.51 24.64
C THR A 89 -31.73 11.17 25.60
N GLU A 90 -31.98 11.16 26.89
CA GLU A 90 -31.03 11.66 27.89
C GLU A 90 -29.73 10.88 27.91
N ARG A 91 -29.84 9.56 27.69
CA ARG A 91 -28.68 8.68 27.62
C ARG A 91 -27.92 8.88 26.35
N VAL A 92 -28.61 9.07 25.23
CA VAL A 92 -28.00 9.42 23.93
C VAL A 92 -27.20 10.72 24.03
N ALA A 93 -27.76 11.75 24.72
CA ALA A 93 -27.05 13.02 24.94
C ALA A 93 -25.75 12.84 25.74
N LYS A 94 -25.78 12.01 26.80
CA LYS A 94 -24.56 11.68 27.57
C LYS A 94 -23.54 10.91 26.74
N ILE A 95 -23.97 9.95 25.94
CA ILE A 95 -23.11 9.21 25.04
C ILE A 95 -22.47 10.16 24.02
N ALA A 96 -23.27 11.05 23.41
CA ALA A 96 -22.77 12.02 22.43
C ALA A 96 -21.70 12.96 23.02
N ASP A 97 -21.89 13.43 24.26
CA ASP A 97 -20.90 14.26 24.92
C ASP A 97 -19.60 13.48 25.23
N LEU A 98 -19.71 12.26 25.74
CA LEU A 98 -18.55 11.43 26.05
C LEU A 98 -17.79 10.96 24.79
N SER A 99 -18.50 10.79 23.66
CA SER A 99 -17.90 10.29 22.40
C SER A 99 -17.41 11.40 21.46
N LYS A 100 -17.60 12.67 21.77
CA LYS A 100 -17.35 13.83 20.88
C LYS A 100 -15.93 13.88 20.27
N GLU A 101 -14.92 13.38 20.96
CA GLU A 101 -13.56 13.31 20.46
C GLU A 101 -13.35 12.13 19.50
N LEU A 102 -14.04 11.03 19.69
CA LEU A 102 -13.96 9.81 18.89
C LEU A 102 -14.94 9.82 17.71
N ILE A 103 -16.18 10.27 17.95
CA ILE A 103 -17.24 10.34 16.94
C ILE A 103 -17.59 11.80 16.68
N ARG A 104 -16.86 12.42 15.78
CA ARG A 104 -17.16 13.80 15.34
C ARG A 104 -18.25 13.76 14.28
N PRO A 105 -19.28 14.64 14.34
CA PRO A 105 -20.37 14.65 13.36
C PRO A 105 -19.90 14.69 11.90
N ARG A 106 -18.83 15.43 11.62
CA ARG A 106 -18.23 15.53 10.28
C ARG A 106 -17.59 14.23 9.76
N ASN A 107 -17.27 13.30 10.67
CA ASN A 107 -16.64 12.03 10.34
C ASN A 107 -17.67 10.87 10.29
N PHE A 108 -18.91 11.12 10.72
CA PHE A 108 -20.01 10.17 10.66
C PHE A 108 -20.68 10.27 9.27
N LYS A 109 -20.25 9.44 8.35
CA LYS A 109 -20.57 9.57 6.92
C LYS A 109 -21.34 8.36 6.42
N ALA A 110 -22.23 8.58 5.47
CA ALA A 110 -22.89 7.51 4.72
C ALA A 110 -21.87 6.51 4.14
N GLY A 111 -22.23 5.22 4.19
CA GLY A 111 -21.38 4.12 3.75
C GLY A 111 -20.45 3.54 4.81
N GLN A 112 -20.30 4.19 5.97
CA GLN A 112 -19.54 3.61 7.09
C GLN A 112 -20.35 2.55 7.82
N ALA A 113 -19.69 1.48 8.23
CA ALA A 113 -20.33 0.35 8.91
C ALA A 113 -20.59 0.64 10.38
N TYR A 114 -21.68 0.07 10.89
CA TYR A 114 -21.94 -0.01 12.32
C TYR A 114 -22.57 -1.35 12.66
N ALA A 115 -22.55 -1.71 13.95
CA ALA A 115 -23.21 -2.90 14.45
C ALA A 115 -23.96 -2.60 15.74
N LEU A 116 -25.10 -3.28 15.88
CA LEU A 116 -25.97 -3.26 17.05
C LEU A 116 -25.81 -4.60 17.75
N ILE A 117 -25.43 -4.58 19.01
CA ILE A 117 -25.15 -5.79 19.79
C ILE A 117 -26.22 -5.95 20.86
N PHE A 118 -26.92 -7.06 20.81
CA PHE A 118 -28.02 -7.41 21.76
C PHE A 118 -27.61 -8.64 22.58
N ASP A 119 -27.74 -8.57 23.90
CA ASP A 119 -27.58 -9.73 24.76
C ASP A 119 -28.75 -10.70 24.52
N LYS A 120 -28.50 -11.97 24.22
CA LYS A 120 -29.53 -12.98 24.01
C LYS A 120 -30.45 -13.21 25.22
N LYS A 121 -29.98 -12.85 26.42
CA LYS A 121 -30.83 -12.86 27.66
C LYS A 121 -31.75 -11.67 27.71
N GLN A 122 -31.52 -10.60 26.96
CA GLN A 122 -32.33 -9.37 26.92
C GLN A 122 -32.39 -8.84 25.47
N PRO A 123 -33.08 -9.57 24.56
CA PRO A 123 -32.99 -9.33 23.12
C PRO A 123 -33.61 -8.00 22.66
N ASP A 124 -34.53 -7.42 23.44
CA ASP A 124 -35.23 -6.19 23.07
C ASP A 124 -34.49 -4.91 23.45
N SER A 125 -33.29 -5.03 24.01
CA SER A 125 -32.53 -3.87 24.50
C SER A 125 -31.12 -3.87 24.02
N LEU A 126 -30.73 -2.81 23.27
CA LEU A 126 -29.40 -2.59 22.77
C LEU A 126 -28.38 -2.58 23.90
N ALA A 127 -27.41 -3.51 23.88
CA ALA A 127 -26.37 -3.62 24.90
C ALA A 127 -25.14 -2.79 24.52
N TYR A 128 -24.72 -2.87 23.23
CA TYR A 128 -23.61 -2.10 22.72
C TYR A 128 -23.92 -1.60 21.30
N PHE A 129 -23.37 -0.42 20.98
CA PHE A 129 -23.29 0.12 19.64
C PHE A 129 -21.81 0.12 19.23
N VAL A 130 -21.50 -0.45 18.07
CA VAL A 130 -20.15 -0.48 17.50
C VAL A 130 -20.15 0.34 16.24
N TYR A 131 -19.32 1.37 16.18
CA TYR A 131 -19.14 2.22 15.00
C TYR A 131 -17.76 1.99 14.40
N GLN A 132 -17.69 1.77 13.10
CA GLN A 132 -16.47 1.49 12.37
C GLN A 132 -16.12 2.65 11.43
N PRO A 133 -15.33 3.64 11.90
CA PRO A 133 -14.94 4.81 11.07
C PRO A 133 -14.01 4.43 9.93
N ASP A 134 -13.21 3.38 10.09
CA ASP A 134 -12.25 2.85 9.12
C ASP A 134 -12.01 1.34 9.32
N LEU A 135 -11.09 0.75 8.55
CA LEU A 135 -10.78 -0.67 8.63
C LEU A 135 -9.94 -1.05 9.86
N LEU A 136 -9.22 -0.10 10.46
CA LEU A 136 -8.21 -0.38 11.50
C LEU A 136 -8.78 -0.27 12.90
N HIS A 137 -9.87 0.47 13.07
CA HIS A 137 -10.45 0.79 14.37
C HIS A 137 -11.96 0.60 14.36
N PHE A 138 -12.50 0.29 15.52
CA PHE A 138 -13.90 0.50 15.80
C PHE A 138 -14.10 1.14 17.18
N ILE A 139 -15.20 1.84 17.33
CA ILE A 139 -15.58 2.52 18.57
C ILE A 139 -16.70 1.72 19.18
N GLU A 140 -16.45 1.13 20.35
CA GLU A 140 -17.42 0.39 21.13
C GLU A 140 -18.06 1.32 22.15
N ILE A 141 -19.37 1.34 22.16
CA ILE A 141 -20.18 2.12 23.10
C ILE A 141 -21.12 1.19 23.87
N LYS A 142 -20.89 1.04 25.17
CA LYS A 142 -21.81 0.37 26.04
C LYS A 142 -23.03 1.26 26.30
N THR A 143 -24.23 0.80 25.93
CA THR A 143 -25.45 1.61 26.01
C THR A 143 -26.29 1.37 27.28
N LYS A 144 -26.00 0.28 28.01
CA LYS A 144 -26.67 -0.10 29.26
C LYS A 144 -25.76 0.06 30.47
N ASP A 145 -26.36 0.05 31.67
CA ASP A 145 -25.70 0.14 32.99
C ASP A 145 -24.74 1.33 33.08
N SER A 146 -23.47 1.09 33.33
CA SER A 146 -22.42 2.10 33.26
C SER A 146 -22.07 2.39 31.81
N LEU A 147 -22.11 3.67 31.40
CA LEU A 147 -21.64 4.08 30.08
C LEU A 147 -20.13 3.88 29.98
N ALA A 148 -19.71 3.27 28.89
CA ALA A 148 -18.31 3.12 28.55
C ALA A 148 -18.14 3.32 27.04
N ILE A 149 -17.13 4.08 26.66
CA ILE A 149 -16.79 4.33 25.25
C ILE A 149 -15.31 4.02 25.08
N ARG A 150 -15.00 3.16 24.13
CA ARG A 150 -13.63 2.72 23.87
C ARG A 150 -13.35 2.70 22.37
N GLN A 151 -12.20 3.18 21.97
CA GLN A 151 -11.64 2.84 20.67
C GLN A 151 -10.90 1.50 20.80
N ILE A 152 -11.17 0.61 19.91
CA ILE A 152 -10.54 -0.71 19.84
C ILE A 152 -9.76 -0.77 18.53
N ASP A 153 -8.47 -1.01 18.64
CA ASP A 153 -7.60 -1.24 17.50
C ASP A 153 -7.73 -2.71 17.09
N ARG A 154 -7.94 -2.93 15.79
CA ARG A 154 -8.02 -4.28 15.25
C ARG A 154 -6.63 -4.85 15.05
N LYS A 155 -6.51 -6.17 15.12
CA LYS A 155 -5.26 -6.85 14.84
C LYS A 155 -4.79 -6.54 13.41
N VAL A 156 -3.57 -6.03 13.30
CA VAL A 156 -2.94 -5.73 12.01
C VAL A 156 -1.76 -6.67 11.81
N THR A 157 -1.76 -7.37 10.68
CA THR A 157 -0.66 -8.24 10.27
C THR A 157 -0.09 -7.72 8.94
N LEU A 158 1.23 -7.62 8.84
CA LEU A 158 1.92 -7.33 7.58
C LEU A 158 2.33 -8.66 6.94
N VAL A 159 1.94 -8.83 5.69
CA VAL A 159 2.27 -10.01 4.90
C VAL A 159 3.13 -9.58 3.73
N GLU A 160 4.35 -10.11 3.66
CA GLU A 160 5.21 -9.94 2.50
C GLU A 160 4.65 -10.75 1.34
N ARG A 161 4.54 -10.11 0.19
CA ARG A 161 4.10 -10.66 -1.08
C ARG A 161 5.19 -10.49 -2.12
N GLU A 162 5.32 -11.46 -2.98
CA GLU A 162 6.20 -11.38 -4.14
C GLU A 162 5.51 -11.96 -5.37
N GLY A 163 5.95 -11.53 -6.53
CA GLY A 163 5.48 -12.07 -7.79
C GLY A 163 6.19 -11.44 -8.97
N GLY A 164 6.13 -12.13 -10.09
CA GLY A 164 6.73 -11.71 -11.35
C GLY A 164 5.96 -12.28 -12.55
N GLY A 165 6.15 -11.67 -13.71
CA GLY A 165 5.47 -12.10 -14.93
C GLY A 165 5.98 -11.37 -16.16
N TYR A 166 5.28 -11.58 -17.26
CA TYR A 166 5.56 -11.01 -18.57
C TYR A 166 4.44 -10.04 -18.96
N ILE A 167 4.80 -8.99 -19.68
CA ILE A 167 3.82 -8.08 -20.29
C ILE A 167 3.32 -8.68 -21.60
N LYS A 168 2.00 -8.77 -21.74
CA LYS A 168 1.32 -9.19 -22.98
C LYS A 168 0.40 -8.09 -23.52
N ASN A 169 -0.27 -7.36 -22.63
CA ASN A 169 -1.21 -6.30 -22.99
C ASN A 169 -0.78 -4.96 -22.35
N ASN A 170 -0.91 -4.88 -21.04
CA ASN A 170 -0.51 -3.70 -20.25
C ASN A 170 -0.15 -4.12 -18.83
N LEU A 171 0.59 -3.25 -18.14
CA LEU A 171 1.11 -3.55 -16.82
C LEU A 171 0.03 -3.93 -15.79
N LEU A 172 -1.06 -3.15 -15.74
CA LEU A 172 -2.10 -3.34 -14.71
C LEU A 172 -2.82 -4.67 -14.88
N ASP A 173 -3.24 -4.99 -16.10
CA ASP A 173 -3.95 -6.22 -16.40
C ASP A 173 -3.05 -7.44 -16.19
N ASP A 174 -1.82 -7.39 -16.68
CA ASP A 174 -0.92 -8.53 -16.64
C ASP A 174 -0.42 -8.82 -15.23
N MET A 175 -0.14 -7.79 -14.43
CA MET A 175 0.17 -7.95 -13.00
C MET A 175 -1.03 -8.51 -12.21
N THR A 176 -2.24 -8.01 -12.48
CA THR A 176 -3.45 -8.50 -11.81
C THR A 176 -3.73 -9.97 -12.16
N LYS A 177 -3.58 -10.36 -13.44
CA LYS A 177 -3.69 -11.74 -13.88
C LYS A 177 -2.61 -12.66 -13.27
N SER A 178 -1.46 -12.11 -12.91
CA SER A 178 -0.41 -12.81 -12.15
C SER A 178 -0.68 -12.88 -10.64
N GLY A 179 -1.89 -12.52 -10.18
CA GLY A 179 -2.30 -12.59 -8.77
C GLY A 179 -1.81 -11.44 -7.89
N LEU A 180 -1.25 -10.39 -8.49
CA LEU A 180 -0.79 -9.21 -7.76
C LEU A 180 -1.91 -8.17 -7.61
N SER A 181 -1.89 -7.38 -6.55
CA SER A 181 -2.92 -6.37 -6.33
C SER A 181 -2.78 -5.19 -7.30
N PHE A 182 -3.92 -4.56 -7.65
CA PHE A 182 -3.94 -3.33 -8.44
C PHE A 182 -3.05 -2.25 -7.81
N ALA A 183 -3.05 -2.14 -6.49
CA ALA A 183 -2.21 -1.18 -5.77
C ALA A 183 -0.71 -1.44 -5.98
N ALA A 184 -0.28 -2.71 -6.03
CA ALA A 184 1.10 -3.08 -6.33
C ALA A 184 1.49 -2.71 -7.76
N ALA A 185 0.63 -3.00 -8.74
CA ALA A 185 0.85 -2.64 -10.15
C ALA A 185 0.93 -1.12 -10.35
N TYR A 186 0.00 -0.37 -9.76
CA TYR A 186 0.01 1.09 -9.80
C TYR A 186 1.28 1.66 -9.12
N LYS A 187 1.69 1.10 -7.98
CA LYS A 187 2.90 1.54 -7.30
C LYS A 187 4.17 1.24 -8.10
N LEU A 188 4.23 0.09 -8.77
CA LEU A 188 5.34 -0.25 -9.66
C LEU A 188 5.45 0.76 -10.82
N SER A 189 4.32 1.12 -11.46
CA SER A 189 4.31 2.14 -12.50
C SER A 189 4.84 3.50 -12.02
N GLN A 190 4.48 3.91 -10.79
CA GLN A 190 4.99 5.15 -10.19
C GLN A 190 6.49 5.09 -9.88
N ILE A 191 7.02 3.92 -9.49
CA ILE A 191 8.44 3.77 -9.18
C ILE A 191 9.28 3.99 -10.44
N PHE A 192 8.84 3.46 -11.57
CA PHE A 192 9.58 3.51 -12.84
C PHE A 192 9.09 4.62 -13.81
N GLU A 193 8.16 5.50 -13.40
CA GLU A 193 7.52 6.51 -14.29
C GLU A 193 8.50 7.42 -15.05
N TYR A 194 9.70 7.64 -14.48
CA TYR A 194 10.73 8.46 -15.10
C TYR A 194 11.75 7.66 -15.92
N THR A 195 11.69 6.34 -15.84
CA THR A 195 12.66 5.43 -16.44
C THR A 195 12.06 4.67 -17.62
N ILE A 196 10.76 4.30 -17.50
CA ILE A 196 10.04 3.46 -18.45
C ILE A 196 8.84 4.22 -18.99
N ASP A 197 8.66 4.17 -20.31
CA ASP A 197 7.46 4.65 -20.98
C ASP A 197 6.41 3.52 -21.01
N PHE A 198 5.51 3.51 -20.03
CA PHE A 198 4.47 2.50 -19.89
C PHE A 198 3.40 2.53 -20.99
N PHE A 199 3.39 3.56 -21.87
CA PHE A 199 2.54 3.58 -23.06
C PHE A 199 3.16 2.84 -24.27
N ASN A 200 4.45 2.51 -24.21
CA ASN A 200 5.22 1.85 -25.27
C ASN A 200 5.90 0.56 -24.79
N LEU A 201 5.22 -0.19 -23.88
CA LEU A 201 5.71 -1.50 -23.45
C LEU A 201 5.76 -2.47 -24.63
N GLN A 202 6.72 -3.40 -24.57
CA GLN A 202 6.85 -4.46 -25.56
C GLN A 202 6.28 -5.76 -25.00
N GLU A 203 5.79 -6.60 -25.91
CA GLU A 203 5.50 -7.99 -25.56
C GLU A 203 6.76 -8.65 -25.02
N ASP A 204 6.62 -9.45 -23.98
CA ASP A 204 7.69 -10.11 -23.24
C ASP A 204 8.59 -9.20 -22.38
N ASP A 205 8.31 -7.90 -22.23
CA ASP A 205 8.87 -7.12 -21.12
C ASP A 205 8.53 -7.82 -19.80
N LYS A 206 9.44 -7.77 -18.81
CA LYS A 206 9.31 -8.55 -17.58
C LYS A 206 9.24 -7.68 -16.35
N PHE A 207 8.51 -8.15 -15.36
CA PHE A 207 8.46 -7.48 -14.05
C PHE A 207 8.63 -8.48 -12.91
N LYS A 208 9.16 -8.00 -11.78
CA LYS A 208 9.13 -8.65 -10.47
C LYS A 208 8.94 -7.62 -9.39
N ILE A 209 8.32 -8.01 -8.29
CA ILE A 209 8.03 -7.10 -7.18
C ILE A 209 8.03 -7.86 -5.85
N ILE A 210 8.54 -7.22 -4.80
CA ILE A 210 8.43 -7.65 -3.40
C ILE A 210 7.82 -6.48 -2.62
N TYR A 211 6.73 -6.74 -1.90
CA TYR A 211 5.99 -5.69 -1.20
C TYR A 211 5.27 -6.21 0.03
N ASP A 212 4.96 -5.31 0.97
CA ASP A 212 4.15 -5.61 2.14
C ASP A 212 2.71 -5.19 1.91
N GLU A 213 1.78 -6.09 2.19
CA GLU A 213 0.35 -5.83 2.34
C GLU A 213 -0.08 -5.90 3.79
N ARG A 214 -1.04 -5.06 4.12
CA ARG A 214 -1.67 -5.02 5.43
C ARG A 214 -2.92 -5.86 5.43
N TYR A 215 -3.04 -6.74 6.42
CA TYR A 215 -4.26 -7.48 6.69
C TYR A 215 -4.80 -7.11 8.07
N VAL A 216 -6.10 -6.93 8.14
CA VAL A 216 -6.83 -6.72 9.39
C VAL A 216 -7.55 -8.01 9.74
N ASP A 217 -7.42 -8.43 11.01
CA ASP A 217 -7.94 -9.70 11.53
C ASP A 217 -7.56 -10.90 10.65
N ASP A 218 -6.36 -10.87 10.10
CA ASP A 218 -5.71 -11.89 9.24
C ASP A 218 -6.43 -12.20 7.92
N THR A 219 -7.59 -11.61 7.66
CA THR A 219 -8.44 -11.94 6.49
C THR A 219 -8.76 -10.75 5.59
N ILE A 220 -8.86 -9.55 6.12
CA ILE A 220 -9.28 -8.36 5.38
C ILE A 220 -8.05 -7.64 4.84
N ASN A 221 -7.85 -7.67 3.52
CA ASN A 221 -6.78 -6.88 2.89
C ASN A 221 -7.06 -5.39 3.04
N ALA A 222 -6.25 -4.69 3.81
CA ALA A 222 -6.30 -3.25 4.05
C ALA A 222 -5.28 -2.47 3.18
N GLY A 223 -4.76 -3.10 2.14
CA GLY A 223 -3.99 -2.48 1.07
C GLY A 223 -2.48 -2.58 1.20
N LEU A 224 -1.83 -2.06 0.17
CA LEU A 224 -0.38 -1.97 0.05
C LEU A 224 0.20 -1.04 1.11
N VAL A 225 1.23 -1.50 1.80
CA VAL A 225 2.00 -0.68 2.75
C VAL A 225 3.25 -0.13 2.08
N GLN A 226 4.09 -1.00 1.52
CA GLN A 226 5.38 -0.61 0.97
C GLN A 226 5.86 -1.61 -0.08
N VAL A 227 6.31 -1.12 -1.22
CA VAL A 227 7.14 -1.93 -2.13
C VAL A 227 8.58 -1.89 -1.63
N LYS A 228 9.15 -3.04 -1.34
CA LYS A 228 10.55 -3.18 -0.87
C LYS A 228 11.54 -3.17 -2.01
N ALA A 229 11.23 -3.94 -3.05
CA ALA A 229 12.06 -4.07 -4.24
C ALA A 229 11.19 -4.27 -5.48
N ALA A 230 11.62 -3.74 -6.59
CA ALA A 230 10.98 -3.90 -7.89
C ALA A 230 12.02 -4.07 -8.99
N PHE A 231 11.68 -4.87 -9.98
CA PHE A 231 12.45 -5.10 -11.20
C PHE A 231 11.55 -4.93 -12.40
N PHE A 232 12.06 -4.31 -13.43
CA PHE A 232 11.42 -4.24 -14.74
C PHE A 232 12.46 -4.40 -15.85
N GLU A 233 12.20 -5.29 -16.79
CA GLU A 233 13.00 -5.40 -18.03
C GLU A 233 12.19 -4.80 -19.17
N HIS A 234 12.72 -3.76 -19.81
CA HIS A 234 12.10 -3.10 -20.96
C HIS A 234 13.06 -3.08 -22.14
N LYS A 235 12.63 -3.67 -23.26
CA LYS A 235 13.47 -3.81 -24.48
C LYS A 235 14.82 -4.48 -24.19
N GLY A 236 14.81 -5.53 -23.36
CA GLY A 236 15.99 -6.28 -22.95
C GLY A 236 16.93 -5.56 -21.96
N LYS A 237 16.57 -4.34 -21.49
CA LYS A 237 17.35 -3.59 -20.51
C LYS A 237 16.74 -3.76 -19.11
N PRO A 238 17.49 -4.29 -18.13
CA PRO A 238 17.02 -4.43 -16.76
C PRO A 238 17.06 -3.09 -16.01
N PHE A 239 16.05 -2.87 -15.16
CA PHE A 239 15.94 -1.77 -14.22
C PHE A 239 15.54 -2.31 -12.86
N TYR A 240 16.28 -1.94 -11.83
CA TYR A 240 16.01 -2.29 -10.44
C TYR A 240 15.65 -1.05 -9.64
N ALA A 241 14.78 -1.21 -8.68
CA ALA A 241 14.43 -0.17 -7.72
C ALA A 241 14.27 -0.77 -6.33
N PHE A 242 14.94 -0.19 -5.33
CA PHE A 242 14.92 -0.63 -3.94
C PHE A 242 14.46 0.52 -3.05
N HIS A 243 13.52 0.24 -2.16
CA HIS A 243 13.14 1.20 -1.16
C HIS A 243 14.22 1.32 -0.08
N PHE A 244 14.64 2.54 0.22
CA PHE A 244 15.57 2.80 1.29
C PHE A 244 15.15 4.02 2.11
N GLN A 245 15.16 3.85 3.42
CA GLN A 245 14.86 4.91 4.38
C GLN A 245 16.06 5.09 5.32
N ALA A 246 16.68 6.26 5.26
CA ALA A 246 17.88 6.56 6.03
C ALA A 246 17.61 6.63 7.53
N ASP A 247 16.50 7.26 7.91
CA ASP A 247 16.02 7.35 9.28
C ASP A 247 14.47 7.43 9.31
N THR A 248 13.87 7.15 10.46
CA THR A 248 12.42 7.11 10.63
C THR A 248 11.73 8.48 10.56
N THR A 249 12.50 9.56 10.62
CA THR A 249 11.97 10.95 10.61
C THR A 249 11.79 11.48 9.19
N LYS A 250 12.39 10.83 8.18
CA LYS A 250 12.31 11.22 6.77
C LYS A 250 11.59 10.15 5.97
N SER A 251 10.80 10.56 5.01
CA SER A 251 10.21 9.64 4.03
C SER A 251 11.32 8.94 3.24
N GLY A 252 11.23 7.61 3.11
CA GLY A 252 12.12 6.84 2.26
C GLY A 252 11.94 7.16 0.77
N GLY A 253 12.86 6.65 -0.05
CA GLY A 253 12.82 6.78 -1.51
C GLY A 253 13.20 5.49 -2.20
N TYR A 254 12.96 5.45 -3.52
CA TYR A 254 13.42 4.34 -4.37
C TYR A 254 14.71 4.73 -5.06
N TYR A 255 15.67 3.83 -5.03
CA TYR A 255 17.01 4.00 -5.62
C TYR A 255 17.35 2.80 -6.49
N ASP A 256 18.16 3.04 -7.54
CA ASP A 256 18.71 1.99 -8.39
C ASP A 256 19.85 1.23 -7.71
N GLU A 257 20.41 0.23 -8.38
CA GLU A 257 21.54 -0.58 -7.89
C GLU A 257 22.79 0.24 -7.54
N ASN A 258 22.94 1.43 -8.09
CA ASN A 258 24.06 2.33 -7.86
C ASN A 258 23.80 3.37 -6.77
N GLY A 259 22.58 3.37 -6.20
CA GLY A 259 22.14 4.36 -5.22
C GLY A 259 21.67 5.68 -5.83
N ASN A 260 21.32 5.70 -7.11
CA ASN A 260 20.68 6.86 -7.73
C ASN A 260 19.17 6.80 -7.49
N MET A 261 18.56 7.91 -7.05
CA MET A 261 17.12 7.98 -6.82
C MET A 261 16.35 7.76 -8.12
N MET A 262 15.34 6.89 -8.11
CA MET A 262 14.49 6.61 -9.28
C MET A 262 13.65 7.80 -9.72
N LYS A 263 13.39 8.73 -8.81
CA LYS A 263 12.61 9.93 -9.08
C LYS A 263 13.52 11.04 -9.62
N ARG A 264 13.14 11.63 -10.76
CA ARG A 264 13.84 12.83 -11.26
C ARG A 264 13.72 13.95 -10.25
N MET A 265 14.79 14.73 -10.11
CA MET A 265 14.80 15.88 -9.20
C MET A 265 13.72 16.91 -9.59
N PHE A 266 13.47 17.08 -10.88
CA PHE A 266 12.48 18.02 -11.41
C PHE A 266 11.49 17.36 -12.36
N LEU A 267 10.20 17.73 -12.23
CA LEU A 267 9.19 17.47 -13.26
C LEU A 267 9.55 18.24 -14.54
N LYS A 268 9.16 17.71 -15.68
CA LYS A 268 9.38 18.34 -16.98
C LYS A 268 8.60 19.65 -17.15
N SER A 269 7.49 19.80 -16.42
CA SER A 269 6.57 20.94 -16.50
C SER A 269 5.89 21.18 -15.15
N PRO A 270 5.50 22.43 -14.82
CA PRO A 270 4.66 22.74 -13.67
C PRO A 270 3.16 22.42 -13.88
N LEU A 271 2.76 21.98 -15.06
CA LEU A 271 1.38 21.68 -15.44
C LEU A 271 1.28 20.28 -16.05
N ASP A 272 0.15 19.59 -15.82
CA ASP A 272 -0.11 18.27 -16.40
C ASP A 272 -0.49 18.38 -17.90
N ILE A 273 -1.28 19.41 -18.26
CA ILE A 273 -1.70 19.69 -19.64
C ILE A 273 -1.35 21.14 -19.97
N PHE A 274 -0.61 21.37 -21.02
CA PHE A 274 -0.14 22.70 -21.38
C PHE A 274 0.26 22.82 -22.85
N ARG A 275 0.43 24.09 -23.28
CA ARG A 275 1.14 24.47 -24.52
C ARG A 275 2.19 25.51 -24.20
N ILE A 276 3.44 25.32 -24.64
CA ILE A 276 4.48 26.34 -24.51
C ILE A 276 4.18 27.46 -25.51
N THR A 277 4.00 28.66 -24.99
CA THR A 277 3.68 29.88 -25.80
C THR A 277 4.85 30.83 -25.91
N SER A 278 5.82 30.76 -24.99
CA SER A 278 7.03 31.55 -25.07
C SER A 278 8.21 30.86 -24.37
N HIS A 279 9.35 30.90 -25.00
CA HIS A 279 10.60 30.35 -24.48
C HIS A 279 11.42 31.42 -23.74
N TYR A 280 12.40 30.94 -22.98
CA TYR A 280 13.44 31.78 -22.37
C TYR A 280 14.30 32.47 -23.46
N GLY A 281 14.60 33.76 -23.27
CA GLY A 281 15.50 34.52 -24.15
C GLY A 281 15.00 35.92 -24.50
N MET A 282 15.70 36.61 -25.40
CA MET A 282 15.31 37.93 -25.90
C MET A 282 14.10 37.80 -26.84
N ARG A 283 13.04 38.56 -26.55
CA ARG A 283 11.84 38.63 -27.40
C ARG A 283 11.21 40.03 -27.43
N TYR A 284 10.42 40.30 -28.45
CA TYR A 284 9.56 41.49 -28.48
C TYR A 284 8.47 41.34 -27.41
N HIS A 285 8.41 42.30 -26.47
CA HIS A 285 7.47 42.24 -25.35
C HIS A 285 6.10 42.73 -25.80
N PRO A 286 5.03 41.90 -25.72
CA PRO A 286 3.74 42.21 -26.33
C PRO A 286 3.02 43.41 -25.69
N ILE A 287 3.28 43.71 -24.42
CA ILE A 287 2.68 44.86 -23.70
C ILE A 287 3.57 46.08 -23.77
N LEU A 288 4.89 45.96 -23.65
CA LEU A 288 5.83 47.06 -23.58
C LEU A 288 6.33 47.49 -24.96
N HIS A 289 6.00 46.74 -26.03
CA HIS A 289 6.37 47.01 -27.42
C HIS A 289 7.86 47.28 -27.67
N GLN A 290 8.73 46.58 -26.94
CA GLN A 290 10.20 46.66 -27.09
C GLN A 290 10.87 45.31 -26.90
N MET A 291 12.11 45.18 -27.41
CA MET A 291 12.95 44.02 -27.14
C MET A 291 13.25 43.89 -25.67
N LYS A 292 12.88 42.79 -25.04
CA LYS A 292 13.10 42.52 -23.60
C LYS A 292 13.45 41.07 -23.36
N GLY A 293 14.31 40.82 -22.39
CA GLY A 293 14.63 39.47 -21.93
C GLY A 293 13.42 38.86 -21.22
N HIS A 294 13.04 37.68 -21.67
CA HIS A 294 12.08 36.80 -21.00
C HIS A 294 12.87 35.70 -20.28
N PHE A 295 12.98 35.82 -18.95
CA PHE A 295 13.81 34.93 -18.14
C PHE A 295 12.96 33.80 -17.52
N GLY A 296 12.06 33.20 -18.32
CA GLY A 296 11.21 32.08 -17.98
C GLY A 296 10.66 31.38 -19.20
N THR A 297 9.91 30.32 -18.99
CA THR A 297 9.14 29.64 -20.02
C THR A 297 7.67 29.77 -19.70
N ASP A 298 6.84 30.19 -20.68
CA ASP A 298 5.40 30.41 -20.53
C ASP A 298 4.64 29.13 -20.94
N TYR A 299 3.96 28.54 -19.97
CA TYR A 299 3.09 27.38 -20.13
C TYR A 299 1.63 27.82 -20.07
N ALA A 300 0.98 27.90 -21.23
CA ALA A 300 -0.43 28.26 -21.33
C ALA A 300 -1.34 27.09 -20.99
N ALA A 301 -2.34 27.37 -20.15
CA ALA A 301 -3.41 26.44 -19.78
C ALA A 301 -4.65 27.26 -19.36
N PRO A 302 -5.85 26.66 -19.29
CA PRO A 302 -7.05 27.35 -18.80
C PRO A 302 -6.86 27.93 -17.39
N ALA A 303 -7.47 29.08 -17.11
CA ALA A 303 -7.46 29.66 -15.76
C ALA A 303 -8.05 28.66 -14.76
N GLY A 304 -7.43 28.58 -13.57
CA GLY A 304 -7.81 27.60 -12.54
C GLY A 304 -7.13 26.25 -12.66
N THR A 305 -6.37 25.96 -13.73
CA THR A 305 -5.57 24.72 -13.82
C THR A 305 -4.57 24.64 -12.65
N PRO A 306 -4.43 23.51 -11.94
CA PRO A 306 -3.49 23.34 -10.87
C PRO A 306 -2.03 23.52 -11.32
N ILE A 307 -1.28 24.38 -10.60
CA ILE A 307 0.17 24.54 -10.77
C ILE A 307 0.87 23.68 -9.73
N ARG A 308 1.77 22.82 -10.17
CA ARG A 308 2.50 21.89 -9.30
C ARG A 308 3.94 22.36 -9.05
N ALA A 309 4.44 22.13 -7.83
CA ALA A 309 5.86 22.27 -7.54
C ALA A 309 6.66 21.28 -8.38
N THR A 310 7.60 21.76 -9.20
CA THR A 310 8.38 20.87 -10.08
C THR A 310 9.40 20.02 -9.34
N ALA A 311 9.78 20.40 -8.11
CA ALA A 311 10.60 19.61 -7.19
C ALA A 311 10.18 19.89 -5.75
N SER A 312 10.53 18.97 -4.83
CA SER A 312 10.34 19.18 -3.39
C SER A 312 11.22 20.34 -2.91
N GLY A 313 10.74 21.12 -1.95
CA GLY A 313 11.51 22.25 -1.43
C GLY A 313 10.73 23.11 -0.45
N THR A 314 11.35 24.19 -0.02
CA THR A 314 10.73 25.16 0.91
C THR A 314 10.32 26.43 0.16
N VAL A 315 9.09 26.85 0.35
CA VAL A 315 8.56 28.11 -0.21
C VAL A 315 9.27 29.29 0.44
N THR A 316 10.07 30.00 -0.34
CA THR A 316 10.80 31.19 0.14
C THR A 316 9.99 32.45 -0.01
N GLN A 317 9.11 32.53 -1.02
CA GLN A 317 8.24 33.66 -1.28
C GLN A 317 6.87 33.17 -1.78
N ALA A 318 5.80 33.79 -1.29
CA ALA A 318 4.45 33.65 -1.77
C ALA A 318 3.75 34.99 -1.60
N GLY A 319 3.30 35.64 -2.69
CA GLY A 319 2.75 36.98 -2.64
C GLY A 319 2.44 37.58 -4.01
N TYR A 320 2.27 38.90 -4.07
CA TYR A 320 1.95 39.64 -5.28
C TYR A 320 3.07 40.62 -5.63
N GLY A 321 3.35 40.78 -6.91
CA GLY A 321 4.23 41.78 -7.49
C GLY A 321 3.63 42.37 -8.78
N SER A 322 3.83 43.70 -9.03
CA SER A 322 3.20 44.36 -10.17
C SER A 322 3.50 43.71 -11.52
N GLY A 323 4.69 43.19 -11.71
CA GLY A 323 5.08 42.48 -12.93
C GLY A 323 4.77 40.97 -12.90
N ASN A 324 5.03 40.33 -11.76
CA ASN A 324 4.88 38.90 -11.60
C ASN A 324 3.42 38.43 -11.36
N GLY A 325 2.53 39.36 -10.98
CA GLY A 325 1.23 38.99 -10.44
C GLY A 325 1.33 38.22 -9.14
N ASN A 326 0.40 37.35 -8.85
CA ASN A 326 0.52 36.38 -7.77
C ASN A 326 1.56 35.34 -8.14
N TYR A 327 2.50 35.09 -7.21
CA TYR A 327 3.60 34.16 -7.47
C TYR A 327 4.01 33.36 -6.24
N VAL A 328 4.66 32.23 -6.50
CA VAL A 328 5.32 31.39 -5.50
C VAL A 328 6.77 31.16 -5.95
N LYS A 329 7.74 31.29 -5.02
CA LYS A 329 9.13 30.93 -5.23
C LYS A 329 9.54 29.83 -4.25
N ILE A 330 10.19 28.77 -4.74
CA ILE A 330 10.59 27.60 -3.97
C ILE A 330 12.09 27.42 -4.08
N ARG A 331 12.76 27.20 -2.94
CA ARG A 331 14.13 26.75 -2.85
C ARG A 331 14.14 25.23 -2.66
N HIS A 332 14.77 24.52 -3.59
CA HIS A 332 14.86 23.08 -3.59
C HIS A 332 16.08 22.59 -2.80
N ASP A 333 17.22 23.21 -3.04
CA ASP A 333 18.47 22.96 -2.33
C ASP A 333 19.38 24.20 -2.36
N LYS A 334 20.70 24.01 -2.18
CA LYS A 334 21.71 25.09 -2.26
C LYS A 334 21.93 25.61 -3.69
N THR A 335 21.57 24.80 -4.70
CA THR A 335 21.85 25.05 -6.12
C THR A 335 20.66 25.57 -6.87
N TYR A 336 19.44 25.04 -6.58
CA TYR A 336 18.25 25.23 -7.42
C TYR A 336 17.10 25.95 -6.72
N GLU A 337 16.52 26.91 -7.43
CA GLU A 337 15.27 27.56 -7.06
C GLU A 337 14.33 27.64 -8.28
N THR A 338 13.03 27.62 -8.04
CA THR A 338 12.00 27.81 -9.07
C THR A 338 11.01 28.89 -8.67
N GLN A 339 10.36 29.51 -9.66
CA GLN A 339 9.32 30.49 -9.41
C GLN A 339 8.19 30.34 -10.44
N TYR A 340 6.97 30.51 -9.98
CA TYR A 340 5.73 30.29 -10.71
C TYR A 340 4.89 31.55 -10.62
N LEU A 341 4.61 32.20 -11.74
CA LEU A 341 4.02 33.53 -11.81
C LEU A 341 2.60 33.52 -12.39
N HIS A 342 1.95 34.67 -12.30
CA HIS A 342 0.64 35.00 -12.90
C HIS A 342 -0.53 34.17 -12.36
N MET A 343 -0.41 33.61 -11.15
CA MET A 343 -1.44 32.77 -10.53
C MET A 343 -2.75 33.53 -10.32
N SER A 344 -3.88 32.86 -10.51
CA SER A 344 -5.18 33.36 -10.05
C SER A 344 -5.33 33.24 -8.54
N LYS A 345 -4.76 32.17 -7.96
CA LYS A 345 -4.79 31.88 -6.52
C LYS A 345 -3.49 31.24 -6.07
N ILE A 346 -2.94 31.76 -4.97
CA ILE A 346 -1.82 31.14 -4.24
C ILE A 346 -2.40 30.16 -3.22
N ILE A 347 -1.87 28.94 -3.16
CA ILE A 347 -2.27 27.90 -2.20
C ILE A 347 -1.16 27.68 -1.17
N ALA A 348 0.09 27.60 -1.62
CA ALA A 348 1.25 27.40 -0.75
C ALA A 348 1.59 28.67 0.07
N ARG A 349 2.16 28.47 1.25
CA ARG A 349 2.52 29.57 2.17
C ARG A 349 4.04 29.69 2.32
N LYS A 350 4.54 30.91 2.52
CA LYS A 350 5.96 31.13 2.84
C LYS A 350 6.37 30.32 4.07
N GLY A 351 7.51 29.63 3.98
CA GLY A 351 8.03 28.73 5.01
C GLY A 351 7.51 27.31 4.92
N GLN A 352 6.46 27.03 4.13
CA GLN A 352 5.93 25.69 3.93
C GLN A 352 6.93 24.84 3.15
N HIS A 353 7.14 23.59 3.59
CA HIS A 353 7.77 22.57 2.77
C HIS A 353 6.72 21.96 1.86
N VAL A 354 7.01 21.89 0.56
CA VAL A 354 6.13 21.29 -0.46
C VAL A 354 6.83 20.11 -1.11
N ALA A 355 6.06 19.06 -1.38
CA ALA A 355 6.55 17.90 -2.12
C ALA A 355 6.55 18.16 -3.64
N GLN A 356 7.38 17.45 -4.38
CA GLN A 356 7.30 17.44 -5.85
C GLN A 356 5.91 16.97 -6.30
N GLY A 357 5.28 17.71 -7.23
CA GLY A 357 3.92 17.42 -7.70
C GLY A 357 2.81 18.03 -6.83
N GLU A 358 3.10 18.59 -5.65
CA GLU A 358 2.12 19.24 -4.78
C GLU A 358 1.57 20.51 -5.45
N VAL A 359 0.25 20.72 -5.34
CA VAL A 359 -0.42 21.90 -5.90
C VAL A 359 -0.11 23.13 -5.06
N ILE A 360 0.58 24.12 -5.66
CA ILE A 360 1.04 25.35 -4.99
C ILE A 360 0.24 26.58 -5.35
N GLY A 361 -0.59 26.51 -6.39
CA GLY A 361 -1.43 27.58 -6.87
C GLY A 361 -2.25 27.18 -8.09
N LEU A 362 -2.97 28.13 -8.66
CA LEU A 362 -3.83 27.93 -9.84
C LEU A 362 -3.42 28.91 -10.94
N VAL A 363 -3.44 28.44 -12.20
CA VAL A 363 -3.17 29.26 -13.39
C VAL A 363 -4.10 30.49 -13.42
N GLY A 364 -3.54 31.64 -13.76
CA GLY A 364 -4.24 32.89 -13.90
C GLY A 364 -3.62 33.78 -14.95
N SER A 365 -3.94 35.07 -14.87
CA SER A 365 -3.44 36.12 -15.76
C SER A 365 -3.20 37.42 -14.95
N THR A 366 -2.69 37.29 -13.72
CA THR A 366 -2.42 38.45 -12.85
C THR A 366 -1.07 39.08 -13.17
N GLY A 367 -0.90 40.36 -12.90
CA GLY A 367 0.32 41.13 -13.24
C GLY A 367 0.45 41.42 -14.73
N LEU A 368 1.66 41.38 -15.27
CA LEU A 368 1.94 41.66 -16.69
C LEU A 368 1.76 40.37 -17.52
N ALA A 369 0.53 39.91 -17.67
CA ALA A 369 0.16 38.76 -18.47
C ALA A 369 -0.88 39.12 -19.54
N THR A 370 -0.78 38.58 -20.75
CA THR A 370 -1.71 38.78 -21.87
C THR A 370 -2.83 37.75 -21.93
N GLY A 371 -2.73 36.70 -21.15
CA GLY A 371 -3.74 35.62 -21.09
C GLY A 371 -3.35 34.56 -20.06
N PRO A 372 -4.21 33.57 -19.79
CA PRO A 372 -3.96 32.57 -18.76
C PRO A 372 -2.74 31.69 -19.08
N HIS A 373 -1.72 31.76 -18.23
CA HIS A 373 -0.50 30.95 -18.29
C HIS A 373 0.23 30.95 -16.95
N VAL A 374 1.18 30.06 -16.79
CA VAL A 374 2.23 30.15 -15.76
C VAL A 374 3.55 30.47 -16.44
N CYS A 375 4.20 31.56 -16.03
CA CYS A 375 5.57 31.85 -16.38
C CYS A 375 6.46 31.12 -15.35
N TYR A 376 7.15 30.07 -15.82
CA TYR A 376 8.03 29.23 -15.00
C TYR A 376 9.47 29.72 -15.13
N ARG A 377 10.07 30.10 -14.02
CA ARG A 377 11.45 30.56 -13.92
C ARG A 377 12.29 29.59 -13.14
N PHE A 378 13.54 29.42 -13.53
CA PHE A 378 14.47 28.48 -12.96
C PHE A 378 15.83 29.15 -12.67
N TRP A 379 16.38 28.91 -11.48
CA TRP A 379 17.71 29.39 -11.08
C TRP A 379 18.62 28.22 -10.76
N LYS A 380 19.89 28.37 -11.19
CA LYS A 380 21.00 27.49 -10.81
C LYS A 380 22.11 28.37 -10.23
N ASN A 381 22.52 28.11 -8.99
CA ASN A 381 23.54 28.89 -8.28
C ASN A 381 23.23 30.42 -8.27
N GLY A 382 21.98 30.78 -8.11
CA GLY A 382 21.51 32.17 -8.08
C GLY A 382 21.35 32.84 -9.45
N VAL A 383 21.70 32.19 -10.56
CA VAL A 383 21.58 32.70 -11.93
C VAL A 383 20.35 32.10 -12.60
N GLN A 384 19.53 32.93 -13.28
CA GLN A 384 18.42 32.44 -14.09
C GLN A 384 18.91 31.74 -15.34
N VAL A 385 18.40 30.51 -15.58
CA VAL A 385 18.74 29.67 -16.71
C VAL A 385 17.50 29.16 -17.44
N ASP A 386 17.67 28.74 -18.68
CA ASP A 386 16.59 28.09 -19.43
C ASP A 386 16.43 26.63 -18.97
N PRO A 387 15.31 26.27 -18.29
CA PRO A 387 15.10 24.93 -17.76
C PRO A 387 15.02 23.86 -18.86
N LEU A 388 14.66 24.24 -20.08
CA LEU A 388 14.56 23.31 -21.22
C LEU A 388 15.91 22.98 -21.84
N LYS A 389 16.94 23.82 -21.61
CA LYS A 389 18.33 23.62 -22.08
C LYS A 389 19.28 23.15 -21.00
N GLU A 390 18.88 23.38 -19.73
CA GLU A 390 19.72 22.97 -18.60
C GLU A 390 19.75 21.44 -18.47
N LYS A 391 20.95 20.89 -18.33
CA LYS A 391 21.12 19.48 -17.97
C LYS A 391 20.79 19.33 -16.48
N LEU A 392 19.52 19.10 -16.19
CA LEU A 392 19.08 18.85 -14.83
C LEU A 392 19.57 17.49 -14.36
N PRO A 393 19.88 17.32 -13.06
CA PRO A 393 20.23 16.01 -12.52
C PRO A 393 19.10 15.02 -12.81
N GLU A 394 19.42 13.93 -13.51
CA GLU A 394 18.44 12.87 -13.79
C GLU A 394 18.00 12.20 -12.50
N ALA A 395 18.91 12.08 -11.54
CA ALA A 395 18.64 11.49 -10.23
C ALA A 395 19.54 12.12 -9.16
N THR A 396 19.04 12.18 -7.92
CA THR A 396 19.86 12.56 -6.76
C THR A 396 20.50 11.28 -6.21
N PRO A 397 21.84 11.16 -6.18
CA PRO A 397 22.48 10.01 -5.56
C PRO A 397 22.22 10.00 -4.05
N ILE A 398 22.23 8.80 -3.47
CA ILE A 398 22.19 8.64 -2.03
C ILE A 398 23.41 9.31 -1.39
N ASP A 399 23.26 9.83 -0.16
CA ASP A 399 24.38 10.40 0.59
C ASP A 399 25.51 9.36 0.71
N GLU A 400 26.74 9.71 0.36
CA GLU A 400 27.90 8.79 0.40
C GLU A 400 28.08 8.12 1.78
N ARG A 401 27.70 8.80 2.87
CA ARG A 401 27.74 8.25 4.22
C ARG A 401 26.76 7.10 4.42
N LEU A 402 25.73 7.01 3.61
CA LEU A 402 24.68 5.97 3.67
C LEU A 402 24.88 4.88 2.63
N LYS A 403 25.81 5.06 1.70
CA LYS A 403 25.98 4.17 0.56
C LYS A 403 26.32 2.74 0.97
N SER A 404 27.25 2.55 1.91
CA SER A 404 27.59 1.20 2.41
C SER A 404 26.38 0.50 3.01
N ARG A 405 25.64 1.20 3.88
CA ARG A 405 24.41 0.66 4.50
C ARG A 405 23.33 0.35 3.46
N TYR A 406 23.21 1.21 2.44
CA TYR A 406 22.30 0.97 1.31
C TYR A 406 22.68 -0.31 0.57
N MET A 407 23.95 -0.45 0.17
CA MET A 407 24.44 -1.62 -0.58
C MET A 407 24.26 -2.93 0.18
N GLU A 408 24.48 -2.93 1.50
CA GLU A 408 24.19 -4.09 2.38
C GLU A 408 22.68 -4.42 2.39
N THR A 409 21.82 -3.40 2.50
CA THR A 409 20.37 -3.57 2.52
C THR A 409 19.87 -4.17 1.22
N ILE A 410 20.32 -3.67 0.07
CA ILE A 410 19.84 -4.15 -1.23
C ILE A 410 20.38 -5.51 -1.64
N ALA A 411 21.53 -5.94 -1.10
CA ALA A 411 22.15 -7.21 -1.49
C ALA A 411 21.23 -8.41 -1.24
N SER A 412 20.58 -8.46 -0.07
CA SER A 412 19.61 -9.51 0.27
C SER A 412 18.32 -9.37 -0.54
N LEU A 413 17.78 -8.16 -0.66
CA LEU A 413 16.56 -7.88 -1.42
C LEU A 413 16.72 -8.18 -2.90
N LYS A 414 17.88 -7.86 -3.49
CA LYS A 414 18.18 -8.19 -4.89
C LYS A 414 18.22 -9.68 -5.11
N LYS A 415 18.91 -10.43 -4.22
CA LYS A 415 18.94 -11.90 -4.30
C LYS A 415 17.54 -12.52 -4.23
N GLN A 416 16.69 -12.02 -3.32
CA GLN A 416 15.31 -12.48 -3.21
C GLN A 416 14.52 -12.12 -4.48
N LEU A 417 14.61 -10.87 -4.96
CA LEU A 417 13.90 -10.40 -6.15
C LEU A 417 14.31 -11.17 -7.41
N ASP A 418 15.61 -11.46 -7.57
CA ASP A 418 16.11 -12.24 -8.71
C ASP A 418 15.57 -13.69 -8.67
N ALA A 419 15.35 -14.25 -7.47
CA ALA A 419 14.80 -15.59 -7.28
C ALA A 419 13.28 -15.68 -7.50
N VAL A 420 12.55 -14.56 -7.50
CA VAL A 420 11.10 -14.55 -7.77
C VAL A 420 10.82 -15.17 -9.14
N PRO A 421 9.97 -16.22 -9.25
CA PRO A 421 9.66 -16.85 -10.53
C PRO A 421 8.80 -15.92 -11.41
N TYR A 422 8.94 -16.09 -12.72
CA TYR A 422 7.99 -15.50 -13.67
C TYR A 422 6.80 -16.45 -13.81
N THR A 423 5.62 -15.99 -13.46
CA THR A 423 4.37 -16.77 -13.57
C THR A 423 3.84 -16.65 -15.00
N ASN A 424 3.72 -17.77 -15.71
CA ASN A 424 3.00 -17.83 -16.97
C ASN A 424 1.49 -17.85 -16.69
N GLN A 425 0.72 -17.01 -17.38
CA GLN A 425 -0.74 -16.88 -17.23
C GLN A 425 -1.53 -18.18 -17.43
N THR A 426 -0.90 -19.24 -17.98
CA THR A 426 -1.52 -20.51 -18.32
C THR A 426 -1.66 -21.45 -17.11
N GLU A 427 -0.81 -21.35 -16.10
CA GLU A 427 -0.80 -22.30 -14.98
C GLU A 427 -1.84 -22.01 -13.89
N GLN A 428 -2.30 -20.76 -13.77
CA GLN A 428 -3.29 -20.42 -12.71
C GLN A 428 -4.72 -20.82 -13.05
N THR A 429 -5.05 -21.00 -14.33
CA THR A 429 -6.39 -21.44 -14.75
C THR A 429 -6.63 -22.93 -14.41
N GLU A 430 -5.59 -23.74 -14.31
CA GLU A 430 -5.70 -25.15 -13.94
C GLU A 430 -5.88 -25.34 -12.42
N VAL A 431 -5.21 -24.55 -11.59
CA VAL A 431 -5.31 -24.68 -10.12
C VAL A 431 -6.69 -24.25 -9.58
N VAL A 432 -7.32 -23.24 -10.19
CA VAL A 432 -8.67 -22.80 -9.80
C VAL A 432 -9.74 -23.80 -10.26
N ASN A 433 -9.55 -24.47 -11.41
CA ASN A 433 -10.49 -25.47 -11.90
C ASN A 433 -10.40 -26.82 -11.15
N ASP A 434 -9.24 -27.15 -10.60
CA ASP A 434 -9.10 -28.38 -9.79
C ASP A 434 -9.68 -28.23 -8.37
N THR A 435 -9.63 -27.00 -7.81
CA THR A 435 -10.23 -26.72 -6.48
C THR A 435 -11.76 -26.66 -6.53
N LEU A 436 -12.35 -26.36 -7.69
CA LEU A 436 -13.81 -26.35 -7.88
C LEU A 436 -14.40 -27.71 -8.24
N LYS A 437 -13.56 -28.73 -8.58
CA LYS A 437 -13.99 -30.10 -8.84
C LYS A 437 -13.96 -31.01 -7.61
N THR A 438 -13.45 -30.51 -6.48
CA THR A 438 -13.30 -31.28 -5.22
C THR A 438 -14.14 -30.71 -4.06
N GLN A 439 -15.18 -29.90 -4.35
CA GLN A 439 -16.19 -29.51 -3.36
C GLN A 439 -17.59 -30.01 -3.76
#